data_a707575418aa9abfb7992151742e2ccf
#
_entry.id   a707575418aa9abfb7992151742e2ccf
#
_cell.length_a   1.000
_cell.length_b   1.000
_cell.length_c   1.000
_cell.angle_alpha   90.00
_cell.angle_beta   90.00
_cell.angle_gamma   90.00
#
_symmetry.space_group_name_H-M   'P 1'
#
loop_
_entity.id
_entity.type
_entity.pdbx_description
1 polymer ?
#
loop_
_entity_poly.entity_id
_entity_poly.type
_entity_poly.pdbx_seq_one_letter_code
_entity_poly.pdbx_strand_id
1 'polypeptide(L)'
;MRSVPEAVRRAVLALAACAFAAAAPVPASTPAAAAHAFLERLADEVGPRLTGSPGNAAALDRLEAELRALGLAPERQSFTAPGWIRGDDQVEVLAPFARRLRVAALGYSQAHSAFTGELVDIGLGRPGDYPPGDLRGRVGLLASGSPLPAADYVGAAVARGLAAILFINREGGGQLLARTGSPAGQPLPLPVYSVAQEEGRWLGRLVARGVPVRLRVETRSRCVPVATANLRVVLPGRAPARVIVGAHLDSWDLGQGALDNGIGVAQLLALARALVGAPRHHAIELIWFNGEEQGLQGSRHAAALLGATPVAAMLNLDMIGVPVAVNALGDDALVPFLERWNAARAPERRLPKGVENTNWIGSDHTPYQLAGVRALTFNAPLPREAARHYHDLADTVDKVTPQLLEESTAVILDLVRALADDPALDPARRPAAETDALFTRFGLDARLRAFGLSRIPAGGR
;
A
#
# COMPACT_ATOMS: atom_id res chain seq x y z
N MET A 1 -6.26 44.11 -69.03
CA MET A 1 -5.89 44.11 -67.58
C MET A 1 -7.07 44.69 -66.81
N ARG A 2 -7.91 43.87 -66.21
CA ARG A 2 -9.09 44.33 -65.43
C ARG A 2 -8.65 44.53 -63.95
N SER A 3 -8.82 45.75 -63.45
CA SER A 3 -8.53 46.14 -62.09
C SER A 3 -9.49 45.49 -61.10
N VAL A 4 -8.95 44.87 -60.03
CA VAL A 4 -9.71 44.31 -58.94
C VAL A 4 -10.32 45.43 -58.09
N PRO A 5 -11.59 45.39 -57.73
CA PRO A 5 -12.26 46.44 -56.95
C PRO A 5 -11.69 46.59 -55.57
N GLU A 6 -11.55 47.84 -55.12
CA GLU A 6 -10.97 48.26 -53.84
C GLU A 6 -11.68 47.67 -52.60
N ALA A 7 -12.95 47.27 -52.74
CA ALA A 7 -13.72 46.59 -51.67
C ALA A 7 -13.19 45.22 -51.29
N VAL A 8 -12.52 44.48 -52.21
CA VAL A 8 -11.93 43.15 -51.94
C VAL A 8 -10.60 43.28 -51.20
N ARG A 9 -9.86 44.38 -51.37
CA ARG A 9 -8.63 44.64 -50.61
C ARG A 9 -8.87 45.01 -49.15
N ARG A 10 -10.00 45.64 -48.84
CA ARG A 10 -10.33 45.97 -47.43
C ARG A 10 -10.88 44.76 -46.65
N ALA A 11 -11.52 43.81 -47.29
CA ALA A 11 -12.00 42.56 -46.67
C ALA A 11 -10.87 41.58 -46.31
N VAL A 12 -9.77 41.56 -47.10
CA VAL A 12 -8.60 40.67 -46.86
C VAL A 12 -7.70 41.21 -45.73
N LEU A 13 -7.67 42.54 -45.54
CA LEU A 13 -6.92 43.16 -44.44
C LEU A 13 -7.66 43.11 -43.09
N ALA A 14 -8.99 42.97 -43.07
CA ALA A 14 -9.77 42.80 -41.85
C ALA A 14 -9.78 41.36 -41.32
N LEU A 15 -9.51 40.35 -42.16
CA LEU A 15 -9.40 38.95 -41.72
C LEU A 15 -8.00 38.56 -41.16
N ALA A 16 -6.98 39.36 -41.41
CA ALA A 16 -5.61 39.10 -40.89
C ALA A 16 -5.37 39.69 -39.49
N ALA A 17 -6.29 40.49 -38.93
CA ALA A 17 -6.14 41.13 -37.61
C ALA A 17 -6.82 40.42 -36.45
N CYS A 18 -7.54 39.30 -36.72
CA CYS A 18 -8.28 38.54 -35.68
C CYS A 18 -7.59 37.25 -35.21
N ALA A 19 -6.33 37.01 -35.44
CA ALA A 19 -5.66 35.75 -35.18
C ALA A 19 -4.56 35.80 -34.13
N PHE A 20 -4.61 36.74 -33.19
CA PHE A 20 -3.82 36.65 -31.96
C PHE A 20 -4.64 37.09 -30.74
N ALA A 21 -5.71 36.37 -30.45
CA ALA A 21 -6.18 36.30 -29.10
C ALA A 21 -5.12 35.45 -28.37
N ALA A 22 -4.24 36.10 -27.60
CA ALA A 22 -3.35 35.41 -26.68
C ALA A 22 -4.24 34.53 -25.80
N ALA A 23 -4.11 33.20 -25.92
CA ALA A 23 -4.76 32.27 -25.02
C ALA A 23 -4.39 32.72 -23.59
N ALA A 24 -5.39 33.04 -22.78
CA ALA A 24 -5.16 33.34 -21.39
C ALA A 24 -4.32 32.19 -20.82
N PRO A 25 -3.26 32.49 -20.04
CA PRO A 25 -2.45 31.42 -19.44
C PRO A 25 -3.39 30.53 -18.63
N VAL A 26 -3.43 29.25 -18.99
CA VAL A 26 -4.13 28.24 -18.19
C VAL A 26 -3.55 28.36 -16.80
N PRO A 27 -4.35 28.59 -15.73
CA PRO A 27 -3.82 28.70 -14.39
C PRO A 27 -3.00 27.46 -14.09
N ALA A 28 -1.78 27.63 -13.58
CA ALA A 28 -0.92 26.51 -13.21
C ALA A 28 -1.68 25.63 -12.23
N SER A 29 -1.81 24.33 -12.54
CA SER A 29 -2.49 23.38 -11.65
C SER A 29 -1.77 23.34 -10.29
N THR A 30 -2.54 23.19 -9.19
CA THR A 30 -1.93 22.99 -7.87
C THR A 30 -1.06 21.72 -7.87
N PRO A 31 -0.04 21.61 -6.99
CA PRO A 31 0.74 20.37 -6.87
C PRO A 31 -0.12 19.13 -6.68
N ALA A 32 -1.20 19.23 -5.90
CA ALA A 32 -2.15 18.14 -5.67
C ALA A 32 -2.96 17.80 -6.92
N ALA A 33 -3.47 18.80 -7.65
CA ALA A 33 -4.22 18.56 -8.90
C ALA A 33 -3.34 17.91 -9.97
N ALA A 34 -2.08 18.34 -10.10
CA ALA A 34 -1.13 17.69 -11.01
C ALA A 34 -0.80 16.25 -10.59
N ALA A 35 -0.72 15.98 -9.28
CA ALA A 35 -0.50 14.65 -8.75
C ALA A 35 -1.73 13.75 -8.91
N HIS A 36 -2.95 14.30 -8.80
CA HIS A 36 -4.18 13.57 -9.10
C HIS A 36 -4.22 13.13 -10.58
N ALA A 37 -3.92 14.05 -11.50
CA ALA A 37 -3.83 13.71 -12.92
C ALA A 37 -2.76 12.64 -13.23
N PHE A 38 -1.68 12.59 -12.45
CA PHE A 38 -0.72 11.49 -12.51
C PHE A 38 -1.32 10.19 -11.99
N LEU A 39 -2.04 10.23 -10.87
CA LEU A 39 -2.73 9.05 -10.30
C LEU A 39 -3.74 8.46 -11.27
N GLU A 40 -4.53 9.29 -11.96
CA GLU A 40 -5.45 8.83 -13.00
C GLU A 40 -4.71 8.05 -14.09
N ARG A 41 -3.63 8.60 -14.63
CA ARG A 41 -2.81 7.89 -15.64
C ARG A 41 -2.15 6.63 -15.08
N LEU A 42 -1.70 6.65 -13.83
CA LEU A 42 -1.11 5.48 -13.19
C LEU A 42 -2.16 4.36 -13.03
N ALA A 43 -3.36 4.70 -12.60
CA ALA A 43 -4.44 3.76 -12.38
C ALA A 43 -5.02 3.22 -13.71
N ASP A 44 -5.26 4.09 -14.69
CA ASP A 44 -5.97 3.72 -15.92
C ASP A 44 -5.05 3.14 -16.99
N GLU A 45 -3.79 3.58 -17.09
CA GLU A 45 -2.88 3.18 -18.15
C GLU A 45 -1.86 2.11 -17.70
N VAL A 46 -1.56 2.02 -16.40
CA VAL A 46 -0.69 0.99 -15.83
C VAL A 46 -1.51 -0.04 -15.06
N GLY A 47 -2.45 0.41 -14.23
CA GLY A 47 -3.32 -0.44 -13.42
C GLY A 47 -2.60 -1.15 -12.27
N PRO A 48 -2.83 -2.47 -12.11
CA PRO A 48 -2.22 -3.27 -11.05
C PRO A 48 -0.69 -3.23 -11.07
N ARG A 49 -0.09 -3.09 -9.88
CA ARG A 49 1.35 -2.88 -9.73
C ARG A 49 2.01 -3.90 -8.80
N LEU A 50 1.55 -5.15 -8.86
CA LEU A 50 2.12 -6.21 -8.01
C LEU A 50 3.64 -6.26 -8.20
N THR A 51 4.38 -6.27 -7.11
CA THR A 51 5.84 -6.22 -7.09
C THR A 51 6.48 -7.21 -8.08
N GLY A 52 7.37 -6.70 -8.93
CA GLY A 52 8.04 -7.50 -9.97
C GLY A 52 7.19 -7.78 -11.20
N SER A 53 5.95 -7.28 -11.29
CA SER A 53 5.12 -7.38 -12.50
C SER A 53 5.54 -6.34 -13.56
N PRO A 54 5.13 -6.52 -14.82
CA PRO A 54 5.30 -5.48 -15.84
C PRO A 54 4.65 -4.14 -15.46
N GLY A 55 3.48 -4.17 -14.80
CA GLY A 55 2.83 -2.96 -14.29
C GLY A 55 3.66 -2.25 -13.23
N ASN A 56 4.31 -2.99 -12.32
CA ASN A 56 5.21 -2.41 -11.32
C ASN A 56 6.43 -1.73 -11.99
N ALA A 57 7.04 -2.36 -12.99
CA ALA A 57 8.14 -1.76 -13.74
C ALA A 57 7.70 -0.49 -14.50
N ALA A 58 6.55 -0.52 -15.17
CA ALA A 58 6.00 0.63 -15.88
C ALA A 58 5.67 1.79 -14.94
N ALA A 59 5.17 1.50 -13.72
CA ALA A 59 4.93 2.52 -12.70
C ALA A 59 6.22 3.21 -12.25
N LEU A 60 7.29 2.44 -12.02
CA LEU A 60 8.62 2.99 -11.72
C LEU A 60 9.12 3.92 -12.82
N ASP A 61 9.04 3.50 -14.08
CA ASP A 61 9.49 4.29 -15.24
C ASP A 61 8.72 5.61 -15.35
N ARG A 62 7.37 5.56 -15.19
CA ARG A 62 6.52 6.75 -15.26
C ARG A 62 6.80 7.72 -14.12
N LEU A 63 6.90 7.22 -12.90
CA LEU A 63 7.19 8.06 -11.74
C LEU A 63 8.59 8.70 -11.83
N GLU A 64 9.57 7.94 -12.28
CA GLU A 64 10.92 8.46 -12.53
C GLU A 64 10.93 9.58 -13.57
N ALA A 65 10.16 9.43 -14.66
CA ALA A 65 10.02 10.46 -15.69
C ALA A 65 9.36 11.73 -15.12
N GLU A 66 8.31 11.61 -14.31
CA GLU A 66 7.67 12.77 -13.66
C GLU A 66 8.62 13.51 -12.72
N LEU A 67 9.42 12.79 -11.94
CA LEU A 67 10.39 13.39 -11.03
C LEU A 67 11.52 14.10 -11.80
N ARG A 68 12.00 13.52 -12.89
CA ARG A 68 12.98 14.15 -13.77
C ARG A 68 12.42 15.41 -14.45
N ALA A 69 11.15 15.41 -14.83
CA ALA A 69 10.49 16.59 -15.39
C ALA A 69 10.40 17.76 -14.38
N LEU A 70 10.45 17.46 -13.07
CA LEU A 70 10.56 18.47 -12.01
C LEU A 70 12.01 18.97 -11.80
N GLY A 71 12.98 18.49 -12.57
CA GLY A 71 14.40 18.81 -12.38
C GLY A 71 15.05 18.04 -11.23
N LEU A 72 14.38 17.01 -10.70
CA LEU A 72 14.92 16.16 -9.65
C LEU A 72 15.80 15.04 -10.22
N ALA A 73 16.70 14.50 -9.39
CA ALA A 73 17.56 13.36 -9.71
C ALA A 73 17.09 12.10 -8.95
N PRO A 74 16.08 11.38 -9.45
CA PRO A 74 15.64 10.16 -8.82
C PRO A 74 16.71 9.06 -8.90
N GLU A 75 16.79 8.26 -7.84
CA GLU A 75 17.69 7.12 -7.72
C GLU A 75 16.89 5.85 -7.48
N ARG A 76 17.20 4.79 -8.23
CA ARG A 76 16.65 3.45 -8.01
C ARG A 76 17.50 2.69 -7.01
N GLN A 77 16.92 2.29 -5.89
CA GLN A 77 17.52 1.35 -4.96
C GLN A 77 17.09 -0.07 -5.35
N SER A 78 17.83 -0.70 -6.26
CA SER A 78 17.51 -2.02 -6.79
C SER A 78 17.73 -3.13 -5.77
N PHE A 79 16.82 -4.10 -5.72
CA PHE A 79 16.93 -5.28 -4.89
C PHE A 79 16.21 -6.49 -5.51
N THR A 80 16.54 -7.67 -5.00
CA THR A 80 15.80 -8.90 -5.29
C THR A 80 15.13 -9.39 -4.02
N ALA A 81 13.88 -9.78 -4.13
CA ALA A 81 13.07 -10.23 -2.99
C ALA A 81 12.34 -11.55 -3.33
N PRO A 82 11.93 -12.33 -2.30
CA PRO A 82 10.88 -13.30 -2.48
C PRO A 82 9.65 -12.62 -3.08
N GLY A 83 9.14 -13.17 -4.17
CA GLY A 83 7.98 -12.62 -4.84
C GLY A 83 6.97 -13.71 -5.17
N TRP A 84 5.83 -13.28 -5.66
CA TRP A 84 4.73 -14.14 -6.02
C TRP A 84 3.99 -13.56 -7.24
N ILE A 85 3.62 -14.45 -8.15
CA ILE A 85 2.89 -14.10 -9.37
C ILE A 85 1.60 -14.89 -9.37
N ARG A 86 0.47 -14.20 -9.49
CA ARG A 86 -0.84 -14.81 -9.64
C ARG A 86 -0.93 -15.53 -10.98
N GLY A 87 -1.46 -16.75 -10.97
CA GLY A 87 -1.85 -17.51 -12.15
C GLY A 87 -3.36 -17.49 -12.39
N ASP A 88 -3.81 -18.22 -13.39
CA ASP A 88 -5.24 -18.51 -13.60
C ASP A 88 -5.67 -19.62 -12.62
N ASP A 89 -5.83 -19.26 -11.36
CA ASP A 89 -6.25 -20.17 -10.30
C ASP A 89 -7.74 -20.48 -10.43
N GLN A 90 -8.12 -21.72 -10.19
CA GLN A 90 -9.48 -22.19 -10.41
C GLN A 90 -9.99 -23.00 -9.23
N VAL A 91 -11.20 -22.66 -8.79
CA VAL A 91 -11.99 -23.49 -7.87
C VAL A 91 -13.38 -23.66 -8.46
N GLU A 92 -13.76 -24.92 -8.63
CA GLU A 92 -15.04 -25.30 -9.22
C GLU A 92 -15.79 -26.25 -8.29
N VAL A 93 -17.07 -25.97 -8.04
CA VAL A 93 -17.99 -26.90 -7.41
C VAL A 93 -18.36 -27.95 -8.44
N LEU A 94 -18.17 -29.25 -8.11
CA LEU A 94 -18.58 -30.39 -8.94
C LEU A 94 -19.90 -30.98 -8.47
N ALA A 95 -20.18 -30.91 -7.18
CA ALA A 95 -21.42 -31.36 -6.55
C ALA A 95 -21.84 -30.36 -5.44
N PRO A 96 -23.14 -30.10 -5.25
CA PRO A 96 -24.31 -30.76 -5.84
C PRO A 96 -24.61 -30.40 -7.31
N PHE A 97 -24.04 -29.31 -7.83
CA PHE A 97 -24.09 -28.94 -9.26
C PHE A 97 -22.83 -28.16 -9.67
N ALA A 98 -22.45 -28.26 -10.95
CA ALA A 98 -21.25 -27.64 -11.47
C ALA A 98 -21.35 -26.10 -11.42
N ARG A 99 -20.35 -25.45 -10.80
CA ARG A 99 -20.24 -23.98 -10.75
C ARG A 99 -18.81 -23.54 -10.50
N ARG A 100 -18.25 -22.69 -11.35
CA ARG A 100 -17.00 -22.00 -11.09
C ARG A 100 -17.21 -20.95 -9.99
N LEU A 101 -16.36 -20.96 -8.96
CA LEU A 101 -16.38 -19.97 -7.90
C LEU A 101 -15.53 -18.77 -8.28
N ARG A 102 -15.89 -17.63 -7.75
CA ARG A 102 -15.08 -16.42 -7.81
C ARG A 102 -14.09 -16.43 -6.66
N VAL A 103 -12.82 -16.63 -6.98
CA VAL A 103 -11.75 -16.78 -5.98
C VAL A 103 -10.53 -15.94 -6.34
N ALA A 104 -9.72 -15.61 -5.31
CA ALA A 104 -8.38 -15.07 -5.46
C ALA A 104 -7.43 -15.81 -4.51
N ALA A 105 -6.37 -16.41 -5.03
CA ALA A 105 -5.35 -17.01 -4.18
C ALA A 105 -4.65 -15.95 -3.35
N LEU A 106 -4.31 -16.25 -2.10
CA LEU A 106 -3.44 -15.41 -1.29
C LEU A 106 -2.01 -15.45 -1.83
N GLY A 107 -1.31 -14.34 -1.68
CA GLY A 107 0.12 -14.26 -1.99
C GLY A 107 0.90 -15.39 -1.30
N TYR A 108 1.86 -15.94 -2.02
CA TYR A 108 2.67 -17.11 -1.66
C TYR A 108 1.95 -18.47 -1.68
N SER A 109 0.70 -18.55 -2.13
CA SER A 109 0.14 -19.84 -2.58
C SER A 109 0.95 -20.33 -3.80
N GLN A 110 1.38 -21.59 -3.77
CA GLN A 110 2.19 -22.18 -4.84
C GLN A 110 1.35 -22.92 -5.87
N ALA A 111 1.93 -23.10 -7.06
CA ALA A 111 1.36 -23.97 -8.08
C ALA A 111 1.09 -25.38 -7.53
N HIS A 112 -0.10 -25.86 -7.78
CA HIS A 112 -0.55 -27.20 -7.37
C HIS A 112 -1.38 -27.82 -8.50
N SER A 113 -1.07 -29.06 -8.84
CA SER A 113 -1.86 -29.81 -9.82
C SER A 113 -3.32 -29.89 -9.40
N ALA A 114 -4.21 -29.95 -10.36
CA ALA A 114 -5.64 -30.07 -10.08
C ALA A 114 -5.93 -31.31 -9.25
N PHE A 115 -6.70 -31.12 -8.19
CA PHE A 115 -7.21 -32.21 -7.34
C PHE A 115 -8.70 -32.02 -7.05
N THR A 116 -9.33 -33.07 -6.56
CA THR A 116 -10.72 -33.04 -6.12
C THR A 116 -10.78 -33.33 -4.63
N GLY A 117 -11.44 -32.47 -3.86
CA GLY A 117 -11.65 -32.65 -2.42
C GLY A 117 -13.08 -32.33 -2.00
N GLU A 118 -13.50 -32.93 -0.91
CA GLU A 118 -14.76 -32.59 -0.24
C GLU A 118 -14.58 -31.37 0.64
N LEU A 119 -15.55 -30.44 0.64
CA LEU A 119 -15.54 -29.25 1.46
C LEU A 119 -15.97 -29.58 2.90
N VAL A 120 -15.23 -29.07 3.87
CA VAL A 120 -15.55 -29.18 5.30
C VAL A 120 -15.49 -27.80 5.97
N ASP A 121 -16.42 -27.55 6.88
CA ASP A 121 -16.38 -26.32 7.70
C ASP A 121 -15.28 -26.45 8.76
N ILE A 122 -14.41 -25.46 8.83
CA ILE A 122 -13.34 -25.36 9.84
C ILE A 122 -13.50 -24.12 10.75
N GLY A 123 -14.72 -23.58 10.81
CA GLY A 123 -15.06 -22.46 11.68
C GLY A 123 -14.13 -21.27 11.50
N LEU A 124 -13.56 -20.78 12.59
CA LEU A 124 -12.56 -19.69 12.59
C LEU A 124 -11.10 -20.20 12.44
N GLY A 125 -10.90 -21.49 12.20
CA GLY A 125 -9.59 -22.13 12.03
C GLY A 125 -8.84 -22.42 13.33
N ARG A 126 -9.50 -22.35 14.47
CA ARG A 126 -8.91 -22.75 15.75
C ARG A 126 -8.81 -24.29 15.82
N PRO A 127 -7.86 -24.86 16.58
CA PRO A 127 -7.72 -26.32 16.67
C PRO A 127 -9.02 -27.06 17.00
N GLY A 128 -9.90 -26.48 17.82
CA GLY A 128 -11.19 -27.06 18.20
C GLY A 128 -12.33 -26.89 17.18
N ASP A 129 -12.15 -26.10 16.15
CA ASP A 129 -13.18 -25.82 15.13
C ASP A 129 -13.20 -26.91 14.03
N TYR A 130 -12.15 -27.73 13.94
CA TYR A 130 -12.03 -28.76 12.90
C TYR A 130 -12.93 -29.95 13.24
N PRO A 131 -13.71 -30.46 12.27
CA PRO A 131 -14.54 -31.64 12.50
C PRO A 131 -13.70 -32.88 12.84
N PRO A 132 -14.23 -33.83 13.59
CA PRO A 132 -13.56 -35.10 13.90
C PRO A 132 -13.31 -35.93 12.64
N GLY A 133 -12.41 -36.91 12.74
CA GLY A 133 -12.09 -37.85 11.67
C GLY A 133 -10.95 -37.43 10.76
N ASP A 134 -10.81 -38.16 9.67
CA ASP A 134 -9.74 -37.92 8.67
C ASP A 134 -10.13 -36.80 7.71
N LEU A 135 -9.31 -35.77 7.65
CA LEU A 135 -9.50 -34.60 6.78
C LEU A 135 -8.52 -34.57 5.61
N ARG A 136 -7.73 -35.61 5.42
CA ARG A 136 -6.72 -35.68 4.35
C ARG A 136 -7.35 -35.49 2.97
N GLY A 137 -6.77 -34.57 2.19
CA GLY A 137 -7.22 -34.25 0.85
C GLY A 137 -8.51 -33.43 0.78
N ARG A 138 -9.12 -33.05 1.92
CA ARG A 138 -10.31 -32.19 1.95
C ARG A 138 -9.95 -30.71 1.82
N VAL A 139 -10.94 -29.88 1.51
CA VAL A 139 -10.82 -28.42 1.41
C VAL A 139 -11.53 -27.81 2.63
N GLY A 140 -10.82 -26.99 3.39
CA GLY A 140 -11.39 -26.29 4.54
C GLY A 140 -12.13 -25.02 4.14
N LEU A 141 -13.35 -24.81 4.64
CA LEU A 141 -14.08 -23.55 4.54
C LEU A 141 -13.87 -22.75 5.83
N LEU A 142 -13.09 -21.69 5.76
CA LEU A 142 -12.79 -20.81 6.89
C LEU A 142 -13.81 -19.67 6.93
N ALA A 143 -14.46 -19.49 8.06
CA ALA A 143 -15.44 -18.45 8.26
C ALA A 143 -14.82 -17.04 8.16
N SER A 144 -15.62 -16.07 7.73
CA SER A 144 -15.20 -14.66 7.68
C SER A 144 -14.88 -14.13 9.09
N GLY A 145 -13.86 -13.26 9.16
CA GLY A 145 -13.51 -12.61 10.43
C GLY A 145 -12.69 -13.47 11.39
N SER A 146 -12.02 -14.52 10.91
CA SER A 146 -11.04 -15.24 11.74
C SER A 146 -10.04 -14.24 12.33
N PRO A 147 -9.81 -14.24 13.65
CA PRO A 147 -8.83 -13.39 14.30
C PRO A 147 -7.40 -13.94 14.18
N LEU A 148 -7.22 -15.13 13.63
CA LEU A 148 -5.93 -15.82 13.57
C LEU A 148 -5.09 -15.28 12.42
N PRO A 149 -3.76 -15.12 12.63
CA PRO A 149 -2.81 -14.95 11.53
C PRO A 149 -2.89 -16.11 10.52
N ALA A 150 -2.56 -15.85 9.27
CA ALA A 150 -2.58 -16.87 8.22
C ALA A 150 -1.72 -18.09 8.59
N ALA A 151 -0.55 -17.89 9.17
CA ALA A 151 0.34 -18.96 9.60
C ALA A 151 -0.34 -19.95 10.56
N ASP A 152 -1.18 -19.47 11.47
CA ASP A 152 -1.82 -20.29 12.51
C ASP A 152 -2.89 -21.20 11.93
N TYR A 153 -3.86 -20.64 11.17
CA TYR A 153 -4.91 -21.47 10.57
C TYR A 153 -4.38 -22.35 9.44
N VAL A 154 -3.35 -21.92 8.71
CA VAL A 154 -2.66 -22.77 7.71
C VAL A 154 -1.91 -23.90 8.39
N GLY A 155 -1.17 -23.62 9.47
CA GLY A 155 -0.48 -24.64 10.27
C GLY A 155 -1.45 -25.69 10.83
N ALA A 156 -2.58 -25.26 11.39
CA ALA A 156 -3.63 -26.17 11.88
C ALA A 156 -4.24 -27.01 10.75
N ALA A 157 -4.50 -26.43 9.58
CA ALA A 157 -5.03 -27.13 8.42
C ALA A 157 -4.06 -28.21 7.90
N VAL A 158 -2.77 -27.89 7.81
CA VAL A 158 -1.71 -28.86 7.45
C VAL A 158 -1.65 -30.00 8.45
N ALA A 159 -1.68 -29.73 9.74
CA ALA A 159 -1.65 -30.73 10.79
C ALA A 159 -2.87 -31.69 10.71
N ARG A 160 -3.99 -31.24 10.14
CA ARG A 160 -5.20 -32.05 9.91
C ARG A 160 -5.24 -32.68 8.51
N GLY A 161 -4.22 -32.45 7.66
CA GLY A 161 -4.11 -33.03 6.33
C GLY A 161 -4.97 -32.38 5.25
N LEU A 162 -5.51 -31.19 5.48
CA LEU A 162 -6.24 -30.45 4.44
C LEU A 162 -5.36 -30.15 3.23
N ALA A 163 -5.96 -30.15 2.04
CA ALA A 163 -5.28 -29.88 0.78
C ALA A 163 -5.38 -28.41 0.33
N ALA A 164 -6.39 -27.67 0.79
CA ALA A 164 -6.58 -26.26 0.50
C ALA A 164 -7.49 -25.60 1.55
N ILE A 165 -7.52 -24.27 1.56
CA ILE A 165 -8.44 -23.46 2.36
C ILE A 165 -9.18 -22.48 1.46
N LEU A 166 -10.49 -22.36 1.59
CA LEU A 166 -11.29 -21.23 1.12
C LEU A 166 -11.65 -20.37 2.33
N PHE A 167 -11.22 -19.12 2.39
CA PHE A 167 -11.70 -18.21 3.43
C PHE A 167 -12.77 -17.26 2.86
N ILE A 168 -13.86 -17.11 3.61
CA ILE A 168 -15.00 -16.28 3.22
C ILE A 168 -14.63 -14.81 3.42
N ASN A 169 -14.71 -14.00 2.37
CA ASN A 169 -14.48 -12.56 2.49
C ASN A 169 -15.46 -11.92 3.48
N ARG A 170 -15.01 -10.91 4.21
CA ARG A 170 -15.83 -10.15 5.15
C ARG A 170 -16.85 -9.27 4.43
N GLU A 171 -16.40 -8.63 3.34
CA GLU A 171 -17.21 -7.69 2.57
C GLU A 171 -18.08 -8.43 1.55
N GLY A 172 -19.35 -8.01 1.45
CA GLY A 172 -20.31 -8.53 0.47
C GLY A 172 -20.25 -7.76 -0.85
N GLY A 173 -21.11 -8.14 -1.79
CA GLY A 173 -21.15 -7.55 -3.14
C GLY A 173 -20.22 -8.24 -4.12
N GLY A 174 -19.90 -9.51 -3.89
CA GLY A 174 -19.05 -10.31 -4.77
C GLY A 174 -17.57 -9.94 -4.67
N GLN A 175 -17.16 -9.21 -3.63
CA GLN A 175 -15.78 -8.78 -3.44
C GLN A 175 -14.86 -9.93 -3.05
N LEU A 176 -13.60 -9.83 -3.50
CA LEU A 176 -12.50 -10.70 -3.10
C LEU A 176 -11.53 -9.92 -2.22
N LEU A 177 -10.62 -10.60 -1.57
CA LEU A 177 -9.55 -9.99 -0.81
C LEU A 177 -8.21 -10.58 -1.24
N ALA A 178 -7.40 -9.79 -1.97
CA ALA A 178 -5.99 -10.10 -2.14
C ALA A 178 -5.23 -9.72 -0.88
N ARG A 179 -4.31 -10.55 -0.45
CA ARG A 179 -3.36 -10.23 0.63
C ARG A 179 -2.23 -11.25 0.65
N THR A 180 -1.15 -10.92 1.33
CA THR A 180 -0.12 -11.92 1.58
C THR A 180 -0.60 -12.99 2.56
N GLY A 181 -0.37 -14.25 2.23
CA GLY A 181 -0.53 -15.39 3.13
C GLY A 181 0.73 -15.65 3.96
N SER A 182 1.87 -15.07 3.55
CA SER A 182 3.17 -15.26 4.18
C SER A 182 3.98 -13.96 4.17
N PRO A 183 3.82 -13.10 5.20
CA PRO A 183 4.59 -11.85 5.29
C PRO A 183 6.11 -12.04 5.31
N ALA A 184 6.58 -13.22 5.72
CA ALA A 184 7.99 -13.59 5.66
C ALA A 184 8.47 -14.02 4.26
N GLY A 185 7.58 -14.03 3.25
CA GLY A 185 7.92 -14.38 1.87
C GLY A 185 8.15 -15.87 1.61
N GLN A 186 7.74 -16.74 2.53
CA GLN A 186 7.87 -18.18 2.37
C GLN A 186 6.66 -18.76 1.64
N PRO A 187 6.86 -19.72 0.72
CA PRO A 187 5.75 -20.43 0.09
C PRO A 187 4.82 -21.07 1.12
N LEU A 188 3.52 -20.94 0.89
CA LEU A 188 2.52 -21.61 1.72
C LEU A 188 2.53 -23.13 1.47
N PRO A 189 2.40 -23.97 2.50
CA PRO A 189 2.41 -25.43 2.36
C PRO A 189 1.15 -25.97 1.68
N LEU A 190 0.09 -25.19 1.59
CA LEU A 190 -1.15 -25.48 0.85
C LEU A 190 -1.72 -24.17 0.28
N PRO A 191 -2.48 -24.22 -0.82
CA PRO A 191 -3.12 -23.05 -1.38
C PRO A 191 -4.26 -22.54 -0.50
N VAL A 192 -4.36 -21.21 -0.39
CA VAL A 192 -5.41 -20.50 0.33
C VAL A 192 -6.06 -19.50 -0.61
N TYR A 193 -7.39 -19.49 -0.65
CA TYR A 193 -8.16 -18.61 -1.52
C TYR A 193 -9.15 -17.77 -0.73
N SER A 194 -9.24 -16.49 -1.08
CA SER A 194 -10.41 -15.69 -0.80
C SER A 194 -11.55 -16.15 -1.70
N VAL A 195 -12.73 -16.32 -1.15
CA VAL A 195 -13.98 -16.56 -1.88
C VAL A 195 -14.99 -15.46 -1.56
N ALA A 196 -15.78 -15.04 -2.55
CA ALA A 196 -16.80 -14.04 -2.34
C ALA A 196 -17.76 -14.42 -1.21
N GLN A 197 -18.16 -13.43 -0.39
CA GLN A 197 -18.97 -13.69 0.81
C GLN A 197 -20.24 -14.49 0.51
N GLU A 198 -20.94 -14.15 -0.56
CA GLU A 198 -22.20 -14.79 -0.96
C GLU A 198 -22.01 -16.25 -1.33
N GLU A 199 -20.93 -16.56 -2.06
CA GLU A 199 -20.58 -17.93 -2.44
C GLU A 199 -20.11 -18.74 -1.24
N GLY A 200 -19.25 -18.15 -0.40
CA GLY A 200 -18.79 -18.81 0.82
C GLY A 200 -19.94 -19.13 1.79
N ARG A 201 -20.86 -18.19 1.99
CA ARG A 201 -22.07 -18.41 2.81
C ARG A 201 -23.01 -19.47 2.21
N TRP A 202 -23.13 -19.49 0.88
CA TRP A 202 -23.89 -20.55 0.21
C TRP A 202 -23.27 -21.92 0.46
N LEU A 203 -21.95 -22.05 0.28
CA LEU A 203 -21.22 -23.30 0.56
C LEU A 203 -21.37 -23.72 2.02
N GLY A 204 -21.24 -22.80 2.97
CA GLY A 204 -21.43 -23.07 4.40
C GLY A 204 -22.84 -23.60 4.73
N ARG A 205 -23.89 -23.04 4.08
CA ARG A 205 -25.24 -23.56 4.26
C ARG A 205 -25.44 -24.99 3.71
N LEU A 206 -24.75 -25.35 2.63
CA LEU A 206 -24.77 -26.72 2.11
C LEU A 206 -24.11 -27.67 3.10
N VAL A 207 -22.93 -27.37 3.56
CA VAL A 207 -22.19 -28.18 4.54
C VAL A 207 -22.99 -28.33 5.83
N ALA A 208 -23.55 -27.25 6.38
CA ALA A 208 -24.35 -27.26 7.61
C ALA A 208 -25.62 -28.16 7.50
N ARG A 209 -26.14 -28.35 6.28
CA ARG A 209 -27.29 -29.27 6.01
C ARG A 209 -26.85 -30.67 5.66
N GLY A 210 -25.57 -31.00 5.75
CA GLY A 210 -25.05 -32.32 5.40
C GLY A 210 -25.07 -32.63 3.89
N VAL A 211 -25.23 -31.61 3.03
CA VAL A 211 -25.14 -31.79 1.57
C VAL A 211 -23.68 -31.92 1.17
N PRO A 212 -23.25 -33.04 0.57
CA PRO A 212 -21.87 -33.20 0.14
C PRO A 212 -21.48 -32.14 -0.93
N VAL A 213 -20.43 -31.39 -0.66
CA VAL A 213 -19.88 -30.41 -1.59
C VAL A 213 -18.51 -30.90 -2.07
N ARG A 214 -18.40 -31.20 -3.36
CA ARG A 214 -17.12 -31.62 -3.98
C ARG A 214 -16.58 -30.48 -4.80
N LEU A 215 -15.31 -30.18 -4.58
CA LEU A 215 -14.58 -29.11 -5.29
C LEU A 215 -13.46 -29.69 -6.15
N ARG A 216 -13.25 -29.13 -7.34
CA ARG A 216 -11.99 -29.21 -8.08
C ARG A 216 -11.22 -27.94 -7.82
N VAL A 217 -9.96 -28.07 -7.43
CA VAL A 217 -9.06 -26.97 -7.11
C VAL A 217 -7.80 -27.10 -7.98
N GLU A 218 -7.39 -26.02 -8.61
CA GLU A 218 -6.15 -25.94 -9.39
C GLU A 218 -5.48 -24.59 -9.11
N THR A 219 -4.21 -24.61 -8.71
CA THR A 219 -3.41 -23.42 -8.43
C THR A 219 -2.31 -23.27 -9.47
N ARG A 220 -2.29 -22.15 -10.16
CA ARG A 220 -1.25 -21.79 -11.15
C ARG A 220 -0.38 -20.62 -10.70
N SER A 221 -0.76 -19.98 -9.61
CA SER A 221 0.06 -18.99 -8.93
C SER A 221 1.37 -19.62 -8.45
N ARG A 222 2.45 -18.84 -8.42
CA ARG A 222 3.78 -19.37 -8.12
C ARG A 222 4.65 -18.38 -7.37
N CYS A 223 5.46 -18.91 -6.47
CA CYS A 223 6.51 -18.16 -5.78
C CYS A 223 7.76 -18.14 -6.67
N VAL A 224 8.29 -16.95 -6.91
CA VAL A 224 9.50 -16.73 -7.71
C VAL A 224 10.28 -15.56 -7.11
N PRO A 225 11.62 -15.55 -7.18
CA PRO A 225 12.37 -14.33 -6.91
C PRO A 225 11.99 -13.24 -7.91
N VAL A 226 11.79 -12.01 -7.42
CA VAL A 226 11.50 -10.84 -8.26
C VAL A 226 12.56 -9.78 -8.06
N ALA A 227 12.98 -9.14 -9.17
CA ALA A 227 13.83 -7.97 -9.16
C ALA A 227 12.95 -6.71 -9.29
N THR A 228 13.18 -5.74 -8.42
CA THR A 228 12.49 -4.45 -8.42
C THR A 228 13.40 -3.37 -7.81
N ALA A 229 12.87 -2.18 -7.57
CA ALA A 229 13.59 -1.11 -6.92
C ALA A 229 12.63 -0.20 -6.15
N ASN A 230 13.10 0.38 -5.04
CA ASN A 230 12.52 1.62 -4.55
C ASN A 230 12.96 2.78 -5.46
N LEU A 231 12.15 3.81 -5.53
CA LEU A 231 12.53 5.06 -6.18
C LEU A 231 12.63 6.14 -5.11
N ARG A 232 13.75 6.88 -5.06
CA ARG A 232 13.93 7.95 -4.08
C ARG A 232 14.48 9.21 -4.69
N VAL A 233 14.18 10.34 -4.06
CA VAL A 233 14.83 11.63 -4.31
C VAL A 233 15.20 12.28 -2.98
N VAL A 234 16.33 12.99 -2.96
CA VAL A 234 16.75 13.77 -1.80
C VAL A 234 16.72 15.25 -2.17
N LEU A 235 15.88 15.99 -1.45
CA LEU A 235 15.82 17.45 -1.52
C LEU A 235 16.81 18.00 -0.47
N PRO A 236 17.88 18.68 -0.86
CA PRO A 236 18.95 19.07 0.07
C PRO A 236 18.46 20.03 1.15
N GLY A 237 19.00 19.91 2.34
CA GLY A 237 18.84 20.81 3.47
C GLY A 237 20.18 21.45 3.84
N ARG A 238 20.16 22.36 4.84
CA ARG A 238 21.37 22.97 5.40
C ARG A 238 22.11 22.05 6.38
N ALA A 239 21.38 21.16 7.02
CA ALA A 239 21.90 20.14 7.94
C ALA A 239 21.98 18.76 7.26
N PRO A 240 22.88 17.85 7.72
CA PRO A 240 23.03 16.52 7.14
C PRO A 240 21.89 15.56 7.52
N ALA A 241 21.14 15.87 8.56
CA ALA A 241 20.03 15.03 9.00
C ALA A 241 18.86 15.09 8.00
N ARG A 242 18.09 14.01 7.94
CA ARG A 242 16.98 13.85 7.00
C ARG A 242 15.64 13.69 7.72
N VAL A 243 14.61 14.22 7.11
CA VAL A 243 13.23 13.79 7.29
C VAL A 243 12.90 12.89 6.11
N ILE A 244 12.52 11.64 6.37
CA ILE A 244 12.11 10.70 5.34
C ILE A 244 10.60 10.71 5.27
N VAL A 245 10.05 10.79 4.05
CA VAL A 245 8.62 10.61 3.79
C VAL A 245 8.47 9.49 2.79
N GLY A 246 7.71 8.47 3.13
CA GLY A 246 7.57 7.26 2.32
C GLY A 246 6.14 6.85 2.05
N ALA A 247 5.93 6.24 0.88
CA ALA A 247 4.69 5.57 0.48
C ALA A 247 5.07 4.38 -0.39
N HIS A 248 4.30 3.28 -0.38
CA HIS A 248 4.60 2.21 -1.33
C HIS A 248 3.97 2.46 -2.71
N LEU A 249 4.67 2.01 -3.75
CA LEU A 249 4.29 2.13 -5.15
C LEU A 249 3.53 0.89 -5.63
N ASP A 250 3.91 -0.28 -5.13
CA ASP A 250 3.24 -1.53 -5.48
C ASP A 250 1.79 -1.55 -4.99
N SER A 251 1.01 -2.44 -5.55
CA SER A 251 -0.37 -2.71 -5.16
C SER A 251 -0.69 -4.17 -5.44
N TRP A 252 -1.79 -4.66 -4.88
CA TRP A 252 -2.34 -5.94 -5.32
C TRP A 252 -2.83 -5.89 -6.76
N ASP A 253 -2.96 -7.06 -7.36
CA ASP A 253 -3.19 -7.29 -8.79
C ASP A 253 -4.67 -7.46 -9.16
N LEU A 254 -5.60 -7.36 -8.20
CA LEU A 254 -7.03 -7.48 -8.49
C LEU A 254 -7.64 -6.17 -8.99
N GLY A 255 -7.24 -5.03 -8.42
CA GLY A 255 -7.73 -3.69 -8.75
C GLY A 255 -6.64 -2.79 -9.31
N GLN A 256 -6.96 -1.51 -9.48
CA GLN A 256 -6.00 -0.48 -9.91
C GLN A 256 -5.04 -0.05 -8.79
N GLY A 257 -5.34 -0.38 -7.51
CA GLY A 257 -4.53 0.05 -6.37
C GLY A 257 -4.51 1.57 -6.21
N ALA A 258 -5.66 2.23 -6.42
CA ALA A 258 -5.74 3.68 -6.33
C ALA A 258 -5.78 4.16 -4.88
N LEU A 259 -6.51 3.47 -4.01
CA LEU A 259 -6.52 3.70 -2.57
C LEU A 259 -5.27 3.14 -1.92
N ASP A 260 -4.91 1.89 -2.28
CA ASP A 260 -3.80 1.15 -1.72
C ASP A 260 -2.74 0.84 -2.79
N ASN A 261 -1.67 1.65 -2.90
CA ASN A 261 -1.46 2.93 -2.22
C ASN A 261 -1.21 4.06 -3.24
N GLY A 262 -2.00 4.09 -4.31
CA GLY A 262 -1.93 5.15 -5.34
C GLY A 262 -2.10 6.56 -4.76
N ILE A 263 -2.96 6.72 -3.74
CA ILE A 263 -3.14 8.00 -3.03
C ILE A 263 -1.83 8.45 -2.36
N GLY A 264 -1.12 7.55 -1.67
CA GLY A 264 0.18 7.84 -1.05
C GLY A 264 1.24 8.19 -2.09
N VAL A 265 1.27 7.48 -3.22
CA VAL A 265 2.15 7.80 -4.36
C VAL A 265 1.91 9.21 -4.86
N ALA A 266 0.64 9.62 -5.04
CA ALA A 266 0.27 10.95 -5.51
C ALA A 266 0.58 12.02 -4.46
N GLN A 267 0.32 11.77 -3.17
CA GLN A 267 0.67 12.68 -2.08
C GLN A 267 2.18 12.96 -2.06
N LEU A 268 3.00 11.92 -2.18
CA LEU A 268 4.46 12.08 -2.24
C LEU A 268 4.90 12.90 -3.47
N LEU A 269 4.29 12.67 -4.63
CA LEU A 269 4.58 13.43 -5.85
C LEU A 269 4.17 14.91 -5.71
N ALA A 270 3.03 15.18 -5.05
CA ALA A 270 2.60 16.53 -4.73
C ALA A 270 3.58 17.24 -3.79
N LEU A 271 4.12 16.52 -2.78
CA LEU A 271 5.19 17.03 -1.91
C LEU A 271 6.45 17.36 -2.71
N ALA A 272 6.88 16.47 -3.62
CA ALA A 272 8.03 16.73 -4.48
C ALA A 272 7.86 18.05 -5.26
N ARG A 273 6.69 18.26 -5.88
CA ARG A 273 6.34 19.48 -6.63
C ARG A 273 6.31 20.73 -5.75
N ALA A 274 5.78 20.62 -4.53
CA ALA A 274 5.64 21.76 -3.61
C ALA A 274 6.94 22.15 -2.88
N LEU A 275 7.89 21.22 -2.79
CA LEU A 275 9.11 21.36 -2.00
C LEU A 275 10.36 21.57 -2.85
N VAL A 276 10.33 21.34 -4.17
CA VAL A 276 11.47 21.57 -5.03
C VAL A 276 11.92 23.04 -4.94
N GLY A 277 13.23 23.26 -4.75
CA GLY A 277 13.81 24.61 -4.63
C GLY A 277 13.52 25.36 -3.33
N ALA A 278 12.63 24.89 -2.45
CA ALA A 278 12.35 25.55 -1.19
C ALA A 278 13.50 25.35 -0.18
N PRO A 279 13.94 26.40 0.55
CA PRO A 279 14.95 26.26 1.60
C PRO A 279 14.41 25.48 2.80
N ARG A 280 15.29 24.74 3.49
CA ARG A 280 14.96 23.96 4.69
C ARG A 280 16.17 23.67 5.56
N HIS A 281 15.95 23.32 6.82
CA HIS A 281 17.04 22.95 7.73
C HIS A 281 17.50 21.52 7.48
N HIS A 282 16.64 20.52 7.69
CA HIS A 282 16.93 19.12 7.39
C HIS A 282 16.68 18.82 5.91
N ALA A 283 17.46 17.91 5.33
CA ALA A 283 17.14 17.37 4.02
C ALA A 283 15.82 16.59 4.07
N ILE A 284 15.07 16.59 2.96
CA ILE A 284 13.88 15.74 2.83
C ILE A 284 14.21 14.62 1.84
N GLU A 285 14.06 13.39 2.27
CA GLU A 285 14.11 12.22 1.41
C GLU A 285 12.68 11.73 1.15
N LEU A 286 12.25 11.79 -0.12
CA LEU A 286 10.99 11.21 -0.57
C LEU A 286 11.31 9.84 -1.17
N ILE A 287 10.62 8.79 -0.72
CA ILE A 287 10.88 7.43 -1.16
C ILE A 287 9.58 6.69 -1.44
N TRP A 288 9.49 6.12 -2.65
CA TRP A 288 8.43 5.20 -3.07
C TRP A 288 8.95 3.79 -2.95
N PHE A 289 8.41 3.04 -1.99
CA PHE A 289 8.82 1.67 -1.71
C PHE A 289 8.18 0.70 -2.70
N ASN A 290 8.78 -0.48 -2.87
CA ASN A 290 8.20 -1.61 -3.56
C ASN A 290 8.22 -2.85 -2.69
N GLY A 291 7.21 -3.72 -2.84
CA GLY A 291 7.10 -4.96 -2.09
C GLY A 291 6.58 -4.79 -0.67
N GLU A 292 5.85 -3.70 -0.40
CA GLU A 292 5.13 -3.53 0.85
C GLU A 292 4.14 -4.67 1.04
N GLU A 293 3.27 -4.89 0.05
CA GLU A 293 2.20 -5.88 -0.01
C GLU A 293 2.69 -7.33 0.12
N GLN A 294 3.92 -7.56 -0.27
CA GLN A 294 4.56 -8.88 -0.20
C GLN A 294 5.52 -9.01 0.99
N GLY A 295 5.39 -8.17 2.01
CA GLY A 295 6.12 -8.30 3.29
C GLY A 295 7.17 -7.22 3.52
N LEU A 296 6.89 -5.97 3.18
CA LEU A 296 7.71 -4.79 3.49
C LEU A 296 9.12 -4.86 2.87
N GLN A 297 9.26 -5.47 1.69
CA GLN A 297 10.58 -5.81 1.14
C GLN A 297 11.41 -4.55 0.85
N GLY A 298 10.79 -3.53 0.23
CA GLY A 298 11.48 -2.29 -0.14
C GLY A 298 11.87 -1.44 1.05
N SER A 299 10.99 -1.27 2.02
CA SER A 299 11.30 -0.51 3.23
C SER A 299 12.32 -1.20 4.12
N ARG A 300 12.32 -2.54 4.18
CA ARG A 300 13.39 -3.33 4.83
C ARG A 300 14.74 -3.08 4.15
N HIS A 301 14.77 -3.12 2.82
CA HIS A 301 15.97 -2.84 2.03
C HIS A 301 16.46 -1.40 2.27
N ALA A 302 15.56 -0.41 2.18
CA ALA A 302 15.91 1.00 2.39
C ALA A 302 16.40 1.28 3.81
N ALA A 303 15.74 0.71 4.83
CA ALA A 303 16.17 0.86 6.22
C ALA A 303 17.54 0.24 6.48
N ALA A 304 17.87 -0.89 5.84
CA ALA A 304 19.20 -1.51 5.92
C ALA A 304 20.29 -0.65 5.25
N LEU A 305 19.95 0.10 4.18
CA LEU A 305 20.88 1.00 3.50
C LEU A 305 21.13 2.32 4.24
N LEU A 306 20.40 2.63 5.29
CA LEU A 306 20.59 3.88 6.03
C LEU A 306 22.01 4.05 6.59
N GLY A 307 22.69 2.95 6.94
CA GLY A 307 24.02 3.00 7.56
C GLY A 307 24.03 3.96 8.76
N ALA A 308 24.95 4.91 8.80
CA ALA A 308 25.06 5.94 9.83
C ALA A 308 24.31 7.25 9.52
N THR A 309 23.48 7.27 8.47
CA THR A 309 22.74 8.50 8.09
C THR A 309 21.84 8.95 9.25
N PRO A 310 21.98 10.20 9.73
CA PRO A 310 21.12 10.73 10.78
C PRO A 310 19.72 11.01 10.20
N VAL A 311 18.68 10.51 10.89
CA VAL A 311 17.28 10.65 10.47
C VAL A 311 16.47 11.21 11.65
N ALA A 312 15.95 12.43 11.46
CA ALA A 312 15.16 13.11 12.47
C ALA A 312 13.77 12.47 12.66
N ALA A 313 13.13 12.10 11.55
CA ALA A 313 11.86 11.38 11.58
C ALA A 313 11.60 10.67 10.23
N MET A 314 10.77 9.61 10.26
CA MET A 314 10.19 8.97 9.08
C MET A 314 8.67 9.07 9.14
N LEU A 315 8.05 9.74 8.16
CA LEU A 315 6.61 9.83 7.98
C LEU A 315 6.16 8.79 6.94
N ASN A 316 5.26 7.90 7.34
CA ASN A 316 4.67 6.90 6.45
C ASN A 316 3.31 7.37 5.92
N LEU A 317 3.14 7.32 4.60
CA LEU A 317 1.91 7.67 3.90
C LEU A 317 1.33 6.41 3.25
N ASP A 318 0.43 5.76 3.95
CA ASP A 318 -0.21 4.54 3.52
C ASP A 318 -1.72 4.67 3.73
N MET A 319 -2.47 4.74 2.62
CA MET A 319 -3.91 4.96 2.60
C MET A 319 -4.37 6.21 3.39
N ILE A 320 -3.61 7.31 3.28
CA ILE A 320 -3.88 8.52 4.05
C ILE A 320 -5.01 9.35 3.42
N GLY A 321 -6.19 9.33 4.06
CA GLY A 321 -7.29 10.24 3.79
C GLY A 321 -7.05 11.63 4.38
N VAL A 322 -8.13 12.38 4.70
CA VAL A 322 -7.99 13.68 5.40
C VAL A 322 -7.62 13.42 6.86
N PRO A 323 -6.44 13.90 7.34
CA PRO A 323 -5.97 13.62 8.68
C PRO A 323 -6.87 14.16 9.78
N VAL A 324 -7.21 13.31 10.75
CA VAL A 324 -7.94 13.68 11.98
C VAL A 324 -7.05 13.70 13.22
N ALA A 325 -5.94 12.94 13.18
CA ALA A 325 -4.88 12.98 14.18
C ALA A 325 -3.52 12.69 13.52
N VAL A 326 -2.43 13.06 14.18
CA VAL A 326 -1.09 12.57 13.88
C VAL A 326 -0.70 11.55 14.95
N ASN A 327 -0.14 10.40 14.53
CA ASN A 327 0.26 9.32 15.42
C ASN A 327 1.79 9.21 15.48
N ALA A 328 2.35 9.37 16.69
CA ALA A 328 3.78 9.25 16.96
C ALA A 328 4.29 7.78 17.00
N LEU A 329 3.45 6.80 16.69
CA LEU A 329 3.79 5.37 16.62
C LEU A 329 4.59 4.87 17.84
N GLY A 330 4.15 5.29 19.03
CA GLY A 330 4.76 4.89 20.29
C GLY A 330 6.01 5.70 20.70
N ASP A 331 6.45 6.70 19.93
CA ASP A 331 7.60 7.52 20.24
C ASP A 331 7.22 8.74 21.11
N ASP A 332 7.45 8.63 22.42
CA ASP A 332 7.13 9.69 23.38
C ASP A 332 7.93 10.99 23.12
N ALA A 333 9.12 10.90 22.46
CA ALA A 333 9.94 12.07 22.17
C ALA A 333 9.38 12.94 21.02
N LEU A 334 8.59 12.37 20.12
CA LEU A 334 7.92 13.12 19.06
C LEU A 334 6.66 13.86 19.56
N VAL A 335 6.00 13.38 20.59
CA VAL A 335 4.70 13.91 21.06
C VAL A 335 4.75 15.42 21.34
N PRO A 336 5.73 15.97 22.10
CA PRO A 336 5.76 17.40 22.37
C PRO A 336 5.93 18.27 21.12
N PHE A 337 6.68 17.79 20.12
CA PHE A 337 6.81 18.47 18.84
C PHE A 337 5.46 18.51 18.11
N LEU A 338 4.79 17.36 18.00
CA LEU A 338 3.53 17.22 17.27
C LEU A 338 2.40 18.03 17.94
N GLU A 339 2.37 18.07 19.26
CA GLU A 339 1.42 18.92 20.01
C GLU A 339 1.65 20.40 19.75
N ARG A 340 2.89 20.88 19.80
CA ARG A 340 3.22 22.27 19.46
C ARG A 340 2.85 22.61 18.02
N TRP A 341 3.21 21.72 17.07
CA TRP A 341 2.85 21.89 15.66
C TRP A 341 1.33 22.01 15.49
N ASN A 342 0.54 21.09 16.06
CA ASN A 342 -0.92 21.14 15.94
C ASN A 342 -1.53 22.36 16.63
N ALA A 343 -1.01 22.76 17.78
CA ALA A 343 -1.47 23.94 18.51
C ALA A 343 -1.17 25.26 17.78
N ALA A 344 -0.06 25.33 17.04
CA ALA A 344 0.32 26.50 16.24
C ALA A 344 -0.55 26.72 14.99
N ARG A 345 -1.26 25.70 14.55
CA ARG A 345 -2.20 25.81 13.41
C ARG A 345 -3.39 26.68 13.75
N ALA A 346 -3.96 27.35 12.75
CA ALA A 346 -5.22 28.07 12.90
C ALA A 346 -6.30 27.13 13.48
N PRO A 347 -7.14 27.60 14.41
CA PRO A 347 -8.07 26.73 15.15
C PRO A 347 -8.90 25.79 14.26
N GLU A 348 -9.37 26.28 13.12
CA GLU A 348 -10.19 25.54 12.14
C GLU A 348 -9.37 24.51 11.33
N ARG A 349 -8.04 24.58 11.38
CA ARG A 349 -7.11 23.65 10.71
C ARG A 349 -6.46 22.66 11.66
N ARG A 350 -6.73 22.77 12.97
CA ARG A 350 -6.19 21.80 13.94
C ARG A 350 -6.79 20.44 13.70
N LEU A 351 -5.97 19.43 13.90
CA LEU A 351 -6.45 18.05 13.83
C LEU A 351 -7.45 17.82 14.96
N PRO A 352 -8.68 17.37 14.68
CA PRO A 352 -9.76 17.30 15.69
C PRO A 352 -9.49 16.31 16.81
N LYS A 353 -8.67 15.27 16.56
CA LYS A 353 -8.24 14.29 17.57
C LYS A 353 -6.81 14.56 18.08
N GLY A 354 -6.13 15.60 17.58
CA GLY A 354 -4.83 16.02 18.06
C GLY A 354 -3.72 15.02 17.75
N VAL A 355 -2.99 14.61 18.79
CA VAL A 355 -1.85 13.71 18.73
C VAL A 355 -2.21 12.38 19.36
N GLU A 356 -1.98 11.31 18.65
CA GLU A 356 -2.07 9.93 19.13
C GLU A 356 -0.65 9.35 19.32
N ASN A 357 -0.51 8.40 20.24
CA ASN A 357 0.77 7.71 20.45
C ASN A 357 0.56 6.22 20.67
N THR A 358 0.03 5.56 19.64
CA THR A 358 -0.17 4.10 19.58
C THR A 358 0.77 3.49 18.58
N ASN A 359 1.23 2.25 18.81
CA ASN A 359 2.09 1.55 17.85
C ASN A 359 1.41 0.33 17.25
N TRP A 360 1.71 0.08 15.99
CA TRP A 360 1.27 -1.07 15.22
C TRP A 360 2.35 -1.42 14.18
N ILE A 361 2.26 -2.60 13.58
CA ILE A 361 3.21 -3.06 12.55
C ILE A 361 2.46 -3.56 11.32
N GLY A 362 3.15 -3.61 10.20
CA GLY A 362 2.63 -4.15 8.94
C GLY A 362 2.47 -3.07 7.87
N SER A 363 3.25 -1.97 7.96
CA SER A 363 3.48 -1.01 6.88
C SER A 363 4.93 -0.49 6.95
N ASP A 364 5.34 0.31 5.98
CA ASP A 364 6.74 0.71 5.71
C ASP A 364 7.46 1.46 6.84
N HIS A 365 6.73 2.02 7.81
CA HIS A 365 7.35 2.60 9.02
C HIS A 365 8.02 1.54 9.90
N THR A 366 7.54 0.30 9.88
CA THR A 366 8.01 -0.76 10.79
C THR A 366 9.51 -1.07 10.64
N PRO A 367 10.06 -1.28 9.43
CA PRO A 367 11.50 -1.48 9.26
C PRO A 367 12.35 -0.31 9.74
N TYR A 368 11.86 0.92 9.58
CA TYR A 368 12.57 2.11 10.08
C TYR A 368 12.56 2.16 11.61
N GLN A 369 11.44 1.83 12.26
CA GLN A 369 11.42 1.69 13.73
C GLN A 369 12.39 0.61 14.22
N LEU A 370 12.47 -0.53 13.51
CA LEU A 370 13.41 -1.62 13.82
C LEU A 370 14.88 -1.22 13.59
N ALA A 371 15.13 -0.20 12.77
CA ALA A 371 16.43 0.45 12.63
C ALA A 371 16.68 1.56 13.67
N GLY A 372 15.78 1.75 14.64
CA GLY A 372 15.88 2.78 15.68
C GLY A 372 15.43 4.18 15.23
N VAL A 373 14.88 4.33 14.03
CA VAL A 373 14.37 5.62 13.51
C VAL A 373 13.04 5.94 14.17
N ARG A 374 12.83 7.21 14.57
CA ARG A 374 11.53 7.72 15.01
C ARG A 374 10.59 7.77 13.82
N ALA A 375 9.46 7.07 13.92
CA ALA A 375 8.47 7.03 12.86
C ALA A 375 7.14 7.62 13.31
N LEU A 376 6.39 8.14 12.36
CA LEU A 376 5.05 8.68 12.57
C LEU A 376 4.19 8.43 11.34
N THR A 377 2.87 8.53 11.52
CA THR A 377 1.87 8.49 10.46
C THR A 377 0.66 9.32 10.86
N PHE A 378 -0.36 9.36 10.02
CA PHE A 378 -1.63 9.99 10.38
C PHE A 378 -2.71 8.95 10.69
N ASN A 379 -3.58 9.28 11.63
CA ASN A 379 -4.91 8.72 11.65
C ASN A 379 -5.77 9.55 10.69
N ALA A 380 -6.07 8.98 9.54
CA ALA A 380 -6.67 9.67 8.40
C ALA A 380 -7.63 8.72 7.66
N PRO A 381 -8.81 8.45 8.24
CA PRO A 381 -9.71 7.45 7.69
C PRO A 381 -10.21 7.85 6.30
N LEU A 382 -10.18 6.91 5.39
CA LEU A 382 -10.86 7.03 4.10
C LEU A 382 -12.38 6.87 4.31
N PRO A 383 -13.22 7.46 3.43
CA PRO A 383 -14.65 7.20 3.44
C PRO A 383 -14.94 5.70 3.41
N ARG A 384 -15.88 5.22 4.22
CA ARG A 384 -16.17 3.77 4.33
C ARG A 384 -16.51 3.14 2.97
N GLU A 385 -17.25 3.87 2.14
CA GLU A 385 -17.64 3.39 0.81
C GLU A 385 -16.45 3.22 -0.14
N ALA A 386 -15.35 3.92 0.11
CA ALA A 386 -14.09 3.70 -0.57
C ALA A 386 -13.26 2.60 0.11
N ALA A 387 -13.04 2.71 1.41
CA ALA A 387 -12.19 1.80 2.19
C ALA A 387 -12.63 0.33 2.15
N ARG A 388 -13.94 0.05 1.95
CA ARG A 388 -14.45 -1.31 1.80
C ARG A 388 -13.88 -2.06 0.58
N HIS A 389 -13.27 -1.34 -0.37
CA HIS A 389 -12.68 -1.90 -1.58
C HIS A 389 -11.18 -2.19 -1.43
N TYR A 390 -10.66 -2.08 -0.23
CA TYR A 390 -9.29 -2.44 0.12
C TYR A 390 -8.92 -3.83 -0.41
N HIS A 391 -7.83 -3.90 -1.19
CA HIS A 391 -7.32 -5.12 -1.82
C HIS A 391 -8.31 -5.87 -2.74
N ASP A 392 -9.30 -5.17 -3.29
CA ASP A 392 -10.34 -5.74 -4.14
C ASP A 392 -10.28 -5.20 -5.58
N LEU A 393 -11.05 -5.82 -6.46
CA LEU A 393 -11.23 -5.40 -7.86
C LEU A 393 -11.68 -3.95 -8.02
N ALA A 394 -12.40 -3.42 -7.05
CA ALA A 394 -12.99 -2.10 -7.10
C ALA A 394 -12.15 -1.04 -6.37
N ASP A 395 -10.90 -1.33 -6.02
CA ASP A 395 -9.92 -0.29 -5.69
C ASP A 395 -9.48 0.43 -6.97
N THR A 396 -10.29 1.41 -7.36
CA THR A 396 -10.21 2.15 -8.61
C THR A 396 -10.11 3.66 -8.37
N VAL A 397 -9.62 4.41 -9.37
CA VAL A 397 -9.25 5.84 -9.22
C VAL A 397 -10.43 6.73 -8.81
N ASP A 398 -11.66 6.37 -9.17
CA ASP A 398 -12.88 7.09 -8.78
C ASP A 398 -13.11 7.16 -7.24
N LYS A 399 -12.38 6.36 -6.47
CA LYS A 399 -12.39 6.38 -5.00
C LYS A 399 -11.50 7.49 -4.42
N VAL A 400 -10.58 8.03 -5.22
CA VAL A 400 -9.66 9.10 -4.81
C VAL A 400 -10.06 10.38 -5.53
N THR A 401 -10.86 11.23 -4.86
CA THR A 401 -11.28 12.50 -5.47
C THR A 401 -10.15 13.54 -5.44
N PRO A 402 -10.13 14.49 -6.40
CA PRO A 402 -9.18 15.61 -6.38
C PRO A 402 -9.21 16.38 -5.05
N GLN A 403 -10.40 16.59 -4.48
CA GLN A 403 -10.58 17.28 -3.21
C GLN A 403 -9.94 16.51 -2.05
N LEU A 404 -10.15 15.18 -1.97
CA LEU A 404 -9.54 14.31 -0.96
C LEU A 404 -8.00 14.44 -0.99
N LEU A 405 -7.43 14.40 -2.20
CA LEU A 405 -5.99 14.52 -2.38
C LEU A 405 -5.48 15.91 -2.01
N GLU A 406 -6.20 16.98 -2.36
CA GLU A 406 -5.85 18.36 -2.04
C GLU A 406 -5.85 18.61 -0.52
N GLU A 407 -6.94 18.24 0.15
CA GLU A 407 -7.11 18.44 1.60
C GLU A 407 -6.08 17.63 2.41
N SER A 408 -5.87 16.35 2.06
CA SER A 408 -4.89 15.52 2.73
C SER A 408 -3.46 16.00 2.51
N THR A 409 -3.10 16.31 1.27
CA THR A 409 -1.74 16.80 0.91
C THR A 409 -1.41 18.11 1.61
N ALA A 410 -2.38 19.02 1.76
CA ALA A 410 -2.16 20.29 2.46
C ALA A 410 -1.71 20.09 3.91
N VAL A 411 -2.35 19.15 4.63
CA VAL A 411 -1.97 18.82 6.02
C VAL A 411 -0.61 18.11 6.08
N ILE A 412 -0.38 17.17 5.18
CA ILE A 412 0.89 16.43 5.10
C ILE A 412 2.06 17.39 4.81
N LEU A 413 1.89 18.29 3.82
CA LEU A 413 2.89 19.28 3.46
C LEU A 413 3.25 20.22 4.61
N ASP A 414 2.24 20.65 5.37
CA ASP A 414 2.40 21.50 6.54
C ASP A 414 3.26 20.81 7.62
N LEU A 415 2.97 19.54 7.94
CA LEU A 415 3.77 18.76 8.89
C LEU A 415 5.19 18.50 8.37
N VAL A 416 5.35 18.14 7.10
CA VAL A 416 6.67 17.86 6.50
C VAL A 416 7.57 19.10 6.54
N ARG A 417 7.01 20.29 6.28
CA ARG A 417 7.74 21.56 6.43
C ARG A 417 8.16 21.79 7.87
N ALA A 418 7.25 21.63 8.82
CA ALA A 418 7.55 21.80 10.23
C ALA A 418 8.65 20.83 10.71
N LEU A 419 8.60 19.54 10.31
CA LEU A 419 9.65 18.57 10.61
C LEU A 419 11.01 18.95 9.96
N ALA A 420 10.96 19.43 8.71
CA ALA A 420 12.17 19.76 7.98
C ALA A 420 12.83 21.06 8.48
N ASP A 421 12.08 21.96 9.08
CA ASP A 421 12.59 23.28 9.53
C ASP A 421 12.92 23.35 11.02
N ASP A 422 12.55 22.34 11.84
CA ASP A 422 12.88 22.34 13.27
C ASP A 422 14.29 21.79 13.55
N PRO A 423 15.28 22.67 13.90
CA PRO A 423 16.65 22.24 14.20
C PRO A 423 16.76 21.48 15.54
N ALA A 424 15.72 21.50 16.38
CA ALA A 424 15.72 20.84 17.68
C ALA A 424 15.29 19.36 17.58
N LEU A 425 14.82 18.88 16.43
CA LEU A 425 14.53 17.47 16.24
C LEU A 425 15.84 16.66 16.32
N ASP A 426 15.90 15.79 17.32
CA ASP A 426 17.06 14.92 17.54
C ASP A 426 17.12 13.82 16.47
N PRO A 427 18.16 13.80 15.61
CA PRO A 427 18.32 12.79 14.58
C PRO A 427 18.98 11.50 15.09
N ALA A 428 19.28 11.40 16.39
CA ALA A 428 19.86 10.21 16.96
C ALA A 428 18.88 9.02 16.92
N ARG A 429 19.40 7.88 16.56
CA ARG A 429 18.59 6.65 16.56
C ARG A 429 18.33 6.17 17.97
N ARG A 430 17.16 5.60 18.17
CA ARG A 430 16.82 4.92 19.41
C ARG A 430 17.80 3.75 19.64
N PRO A 431 18.35 3.61 20.84
CA PRO A 431 19.17 2.44 21.20
C PRO A 431 18.41 1.11 21.01
N ALA A 432 19.15 0.04 20.78
CA ALA A 432 18.57 -1.29 20.53
C ALA A 432 17.61 -1.76 21.64
N ALA A 433 17.99 -1.59 22.90
CA ALA A 433 17.15 -1.99 24.04
C ALA A 433 15.85 -1.18 24.12
N GLU A 434 15.89 0.12 23.82
CA GLU A 434 14.70 0.97 23.78
C GLU A 434 13.81 0.65 22.60
N THR A 435 14.40 0.24 21.45
CA THR A 435 13.66 -0.25 20.29
C THR A 435 12.89 -1.52 20.62
N ASP A 436 13.53 -2.50 21.28
CA ASP A 436 12.85 -3.73 21.71
C ASP A 436 11.74 -3.41 22.73
N ALA A 437 12.03 -2.56 23.73
CA ALA A 437 11.04 -2.14 24.72
C ALA A 437 9.83 -1.44 24.10
N LEU A 438 10.00 -0.68 23.02
CA LEU A 438 8.90 -0.05 22.29
C LEU A 438 7.92 -1.10 21.77
N PHE A 439 8.38 -2.13 21.08
CA PHE A 439 7.49 -3.16 20.53
C PHE A 439 6.86 -4.02 21.64
N THR A 440 7.62 -4.36 22.67
CA THR A 440 7.11 -5.12 23.82
C THR A 440 6.02 -4.34 24.57
N ARG A 441 6.17 -3.02 24.75
CA ARG A 441 5.16 -2.14 25.38
C ARG A 441 3.79 -2.23 24.70
N PHE A 442 3.76 -2.44 23.39
CA PHE A 442 2.53 -2.56 22.61
C PHE A 442 2.14 -4.02 22.30
N GLY A 443 2.84 -5.02 22.86
CA GLY A 443 2.53 -6.44 22.67
C GLY A 443 2.75 -6.95 21.24
N LEU A 444 3.72 -6.36 20.52
CA LEU A 444 3.93 -6.60 19.07
C LEU A 444 4.96 -7.71 18.79
N ASP A 445 5.66 -8.23 19.78
CA ASP A 445 6.75 -9.20 19.60
C ASP A 445 6.34 -10.46 18.83
N ALA A 446 5.19 -11.05 19.17
CA ALA A 446 4.70 -12.23 18.47
C ALA A 446 4.38 -11.94 16.99
N ARG A 447 3.83 -10.76 16.73
CA ARG A 447 3.49 -10.33 15.38
C ARG A 447 4.73 -10.01 14.56
N LEU A 448 5.76 -9.40 15.14
CA LEU A 448 7.07 -9.22 14.49
C LEU A 448 7.66 -10.55 14.04
N ARG A 449 7.64 -11.56 14.92
CA ARG A 449 8.13 -12.91 14.58
C ARG A 449 7.33 -13.53 13.45
N ALA A 450 6.00 -13.37 13.44
CA ALA A 450 5.14 -13.88 12.37
C ALA A 450 5.41 -13.21 11.01
N PHE A 451 5.84 -11.95 11.01
CA PHE A 451 6.27 -11.21 9.82
C PHE A 451 7.74 -11.49 9.44
N GLY A 452 8.48 -12.30 10.20
CA GLY A 452 9.91 -12.50 9.97
C GLY A 452 10.72 -11.20 10.13
N LEU A 453 10.25 -10.30 10.97
CA LEU A 453 10.86 -9.00 11.21
C LEU A 453 11.75 -9.04 12.46
N SER A 454 12.92 -8.45 12.37
CA SER A 454 13.87 -8.30 13.45
C SER A 454 14.56 -6.94 13.37
N ARG A 455 15.27 -6.57 14.42
CA ARG A 455 16.04 -5.32 14.44
C ARG A 455 16.99 -5.23 13.23
N ILE A 456 17.10 -4.04 12.68
CA ILE A 456 18.04 -3.71 11.60
C ILE A 456 19.23 -2.99 12.24
N PRO A 457 20.44 -3.58 12.23
CA PRO A 457 21.64 -2.97 12.81
C PRO A 457 22.02 -1.67 12.09
N ALA A 458 22.48 -0.67 12.84
CA ALA A 458 22.95 0.61 12.29
C ALA A 458 24.20 0.50 11.40
N GLY A 459 24.80 -0.67 11.28
CA GLY A 459 25.98 -0.96 10.48
C GLY A 459 25.81 -2.18 9.59
N GLY A 460 24.64 -2.34 8.95
CA GLY A 460 24.38 -3.46 8.04
C GLY A 460 25.41 -3.53 6.92
N ARG A 461 25.97 -4.73 6.70
CA ARG A 461 26.77 -5.08 5.51
C ARG A 461 25.85 -5.45 4.39
#